data_3b175379b4958447f6ac5514498fadc1
#
_entry.id   3b175379b4958447f6ac5514498fadc1
#
_cell.length_a   1.000
_cell.length_b   1.000
_cell.length_c   1.000
_cell.angle_alpha   90.00
_cell.angle_beta   90.00
_cell.angle_gamma   90.00
#
_symmetry.space_group_name_H-M   'P 1'
#
loop_
_entity.id
_entity.type
_entity.pdbx_description
1 polymer ?
#
loop_
_entity_poly.entity_id
_entity_poly.type
_entity_poly.pdbx_seq_one_letter_code
_entity_poly.pdbx_strand_id
1 'polypeptide(L)'
;MDKKERFQLAKKNVLKRFPKAVTLADSRGKFYVAQDGIDICNKEMHKAVKRGAGLEELNLIKEIKHADTVFEAWLNTESMIVANRVIESNTERFSDEKIANKNLE
;
A
#
# COMPACT_ATOMS: atom_id res chain seq x y z
N MET A 1 -20.84 10.04 0.96
CA MET A 1 -19.88 10.10 2.09
C MET A 1 -19.13 11.42 2.03
N ASP A 2 -19.15 12.19 3.09
CA ASP A 2 -18.42 13.46 3.10
C ASP A 2 -16.92 13.24 3.33
N LYS A 3 -16.13 14.31 3.21
CA LYS A 3 -14.68 14.25 3.33
C LYS A 3 -14.23 13.76 4.70
N LYS A 4 -14.92 14.18 5.76
CA LYS A 4 -14.60 13.78 7.13
C LYS A 4 -14.83 12.29 7.34
N GLU A 5 -15.94 11.77 6.88
CA GLU A 5 -16.26 10.34 6.95
C GLU A 5 -15.29 9.51 6.13
N ARG A 6 -14.94 9.98 4.94
CA ARG A 6 -13.97 9.32 4.07
C ARG A 6 -12.60 9.25 4.73
N PHE A 7 -12.18 10.33 5.40
CA PHE A 7 -10.92 10.40 6.14
C PHE A 7 -10.91 9.40 7.29
N GLN A 8 -11.97 9.35 8.08
CA GLN A 8 -12.07 8.41 9.19
C GLN A 8 -12.04 6.96 8.71
N LEU A 9 -12.69 6.69 7.59
CA LEU A 9 -12.66 5.35 7.00
C LEU A 9 -11.26 4.94 6.54
N ALA A 10 -10.54 5.85 5.88
CA ALA A 10 -9.17 5.60 5.46
C ALA A 10 -8.26 5.31 6.66
N LYS A 11 -8.35 6.11 7.71
CA LYS A 11 -7.60 5.90 8.94
C LYS A 11 -7.92 4.55 9.57
N LYS A 12 -9.20 4.21 9.66
CA LYS A 12 -9.64 2.93 10.20
C LYS A 12 -9.03 1.76 9.44
N ASN A 13 -9.05 1.83 8.11
CA ASN A 13 -8.53 0.75 7.27
C ASN A 13 -7.02 0.60 7.38
N VAL A 14 -6.28 1.72 7.46
CA VAL A 14 -4.83 1.69 7.68
C VAL A 14 -4.50 1.14 9.06
N LEU A 15 -5.20 1.61 10.10
CA LEU A 15 -4.94 1.23 11.49
C LEU A 15 -5.26 -0.24 11.77
N LYS A 16 -6.12 -0.86 10.99
CA LYS A 16 -6.37 -2.30 11.09
C LYS A 16 -5.10 -3.12 10.82
N ARG A 17 -4.28 -2.67 9.87
CA ARG A 17 -3.05 -3.36 9.50
C ARG A 17 -1.82 -2.80 10.22
N PHE A 18 -1.83 -1.50 10.48
CA PHE A 18 -0.72 -0.80 11.14
C PHE A 18 -1.26 -0.03 12.35
N PRO A 19 -1.49 -0.71 13.48
CA PRO A 19 -2.16 -0.10 14.65
C PRO A 19 -1.46 1.11 15.24
N LYS A 20 -0.16 1.26 15.00
CA LYS A 20 0.64 2.37 15.52
C LYS A 20 0.97 3.42 14.45
N ALA A 21 0.25 3.40 13.32
CA ALA A 21 0.48 4.35 12.25
C ALA A 21 0.16 5.78 12.70
N VAL A 22 1.06 6.70 12.37
CA VAL A 22 0.93 8.13 12.68
C VAL A 22 1.25 8.96 11.45
N THR A 23 0.83 10.22 11.46
CA THR A 23 1.17 11.16 10.40
C THR A 23 2.47 11.86 10.76
N LEU A 24 3.41 11.90 9.80
CA LEU A 24 4.65 12.64 9.92
C LEU A 24 4.75 13.66 8.79
N ALA A 25 5.55 14.69 9.01
CA ALA A 25 5.84 15.70 7.99
C ALA A 25 7.34 15.62 7.63
N ASP A 26 7.64 15.78 6.34
CA ASP A 26 9.01 15.82 5.87
C ASP A 26 9.59 17.25 5.94
N SER A 27 10.86 17.42 5.53
CA SER A 27 11.54 18.71 5.57
C SER A 27 10.92 19.76 4.64
N ARG A 28 10.10 19.33 3.68
CA ARG A 28 9.41 20.22 2.74
C ARG A 28 7.99 20.55 3.16
N GLY A 29 7.55 20.08 4.34
CA GLY A 29 6.19 20.30 4.82
C GLY A 29 5.16 19.39 4.17
N LYS A 30 5.59 18.30 3.55
CA LYS A 30 4.69 17.30 2.99
C LYS A 30 4.41 16.21 4.03
N PHE A 31 3.30 15.51 3.88
CA PHE A 31 2.81 14.56 4.87
C PHE A 31 2.88 13.12 4.38
N TYR A 32 3.15 12.21 5.30
CA TYR A 32 3.11 10.77 5.04
C TYR A 32 2.72 10.02 6.30
N VAL A 33 2.21 8.81 6.13
CA VAL A 33 1.81 7.94 7.24
C VAL A 33 2.92 6.94 7.48
N ALA A 34 3.35 6.81 8.74
CA ALA A 34 4.47 5.96 9.10
C ALA A 34 4.18 5.15 10.36
N GLN A 35 4.80 3.99 10.46
CA GLN A 35 4.83 3.20 11.68
C GLN A 35 6.27 2.81 11.97
N ASP A 36 6.71 3.06 13.22
CA ASP A 36 8.09 2.80 13.65
C ASP A 36 9.12 3.47 12.73
N GLY A 37 8.81 4.69 12.28
CA GLY A 37 9.69 5.48 11.42
C GLY A 37 9.71 5.07 9.95
N ILE A 38 8.93 4.06 9.55
CA ILE A 38 8.90 3.54 8.19
C ILE A 38 7.70 4.13 7.45
N ASP A 39 7.95 4.75 6.28
CA ASP A 39 6.91 5.26 5.38
C ASP A 39 6.10 4.08 4.83
N ILE A 40 4.88 3.93 5.30
CA ILE A 40 4.03 2.78 4.97
C ILE A 40 3.68 2.75 3.48
N CYS A 41 3.30 3.90 2.91
CA CYS A 41 2.88 3.98 1.52
C CYS A 41 3.99 3.52 0.57
N ASN A 42 5.20 4.00 0.77
CA ASN A 42 6.35 3.61 -0.05
C ASN A 42 6.74 2.16 0.17
N LYS A 43 6.72 1.69 1.41
CA LYS A 43 6.99 0.28 1.71
C LYS A 43 5.98 -0.64 1.01
N GLU A 44 4.70 -0.32 1.07
CA GLU A 44 3.65 -1.11 0.43
C GLU A 44 3.74 -1.03 -1.10
N MET A 45 4.12 0.11 -1.65
CA MET A 45 4.32 0.27 -3.08
C MET A 45 5.46 -0.62 -3.58
N HIS A 46 6.62 -0.61 -2.91
CA HIS A 46 7.74 -1.48 -3.26
C HIS A 46 7.37 -2.95 -3.17
N LYS A 47 6.61 -3.32 -2.17
CA LYS A 47 6.12 -4.68 -1.99
C LYS A 47 5.19 -5.11 -3.13
N ALA A 48 4.27 -4.23 -3.54
CA ALA A 48 3.35 -4.49 -4.63
C ALA A 48 4.09 -4.68 -5.96
N VAL A 49 5.04 -3.82 -6.23
CA VAL A 49 5.84 -3.87 -7.45
C VAL A 49 6.71 -5.13 -7.50
N LYS A 50 7.35 -5.47 -6.41
CA LYS A 50 8.17 -6.67 -6.31
C LYS A 50 7.37 -7.94 -6.62
N ARG A 51 6.08 -7.96 -6.28
CA ARG A 51 5.20 -9.10 -6.54
C ARG A 51 4.60 -9.11 -7.94
N GLY A 52 4.28 -7.92 -8.48
CA GLY A 52 3.56 -7.80 -9.75
C GLY A 52 4.41 -7.45 -10.95
N ALA A 53 5.63 -6.97 -10.73
CA ALA A 53 6.52 -6.53 -11.79
C ALA A 53 7.88 -7.21 -11.67
N GLY A 54 8.59 -7.35 -12.78
CA GLY A 54 9.94 -7.89 -12.78
C GLY A 54 10.93 -6.92 -12.12
N LEU A 55 12.13 -7.44 -11.83
CA LEU A 55 13.20 -6.64 -11.24
C LEU A 55 13.57 -5.41 -12.07
N GLU A 56 13.37 -5.47 -13.38
CA GLU A 56 13.65 -4.36 -14.29
C GLU A 56 12.77 -3.15 -14.00
N GLU A 57 11.51 -3.38 -13.64
CA GLU A 57 10.58 -2.30 -13.31
C GLU A 57 10.87 -1.68 -11.94
N LEU A 58 11.47 -2.44 -11.02
CA LEU A 58 11.86 -1.93 -9.71
C LEU A 58 12.87 -0.78 -9.82
N ASN A 59 13.76 -0.85 -10.81
CA ASN A 59 14.76 0.19 -11.02
C ASN A 59 14.16 1.49 -11.58
N LEU A 60 12.97 1.42 -12.16
CA LEU A 60 12.28 2.57 -12.72
C LEU A 60 11.31 3.22 -11.73
N ILE A 61 11.03 2.54 -10.61
CA ILE A 61 10.06 3.02 -9.64
C ILE A 61 10.73 3.99 -8.69
N LYS A 62 10.25 5.21 -8.78
CA LYS A 62 10.60 6.25 -7.83
C LYS A 62 9.67 6.17 -6.63
N GLU A 63 10.14 6.68 -5.50
CA GLU A 63 9.30 6.77 -4.32
C GLU A 63 8.03 7.55 -4.61
N ILE A 64 6.93 7.15 -3.98
CA ILE A 64 5.70 7.92 -4.00
C ILE A 64 5.96 9.23 -3.28
N LYS A 65 5.63 10.35 -3.91
CA LYS A 65 5.78 11.66 -3.31
C LYS A 65 4.87 11.79 -2.09
N HIS A 66 5.39 12.42 -1.04
CA HIS A 66 4.60 12.74 0.12
C HIS A 66 3.47 13.69 -0.25
N ALA A 67 2.36 13.63 0.47
CA ALA A 67 1.14 14.34 0.12
C ALA A 67 1.14 15.79 0.61
N ASP A 68 0.38 16.65 -0.07
CA ASP A 68 0.22 18.05 0.33
C ASP A 68 -0.64 18.20 1.58
N THR A 69 -1.51 17.23 1.85
CA THR A 69 -2.41 17.27 3.00
C THR A 69 -2.37 15.94 3.77
N VAL A 70 -2.74 16.00 5.04
CA VAL A 70 -2.87 14.81 5.90
C VAL A 70 -3.92 13.86 5.32
N PHE A 71 -5.02 14.40 4.83
CA PHE A 71 -6.10 13.62 4.21
C PHE A 71 -5.58 12.77 3.05
N GLU A 72 -4.85 13.38 2.12
CA GLU A 72 -4.26 12.67 0.98
C GLU A 72 -3.27 11.60 1.41
N ALA A 73 -2.46 11.90 2.45
CA ALA A 73 -1.49 10.94 2.96
C ALA A 73 -2.15 9.63 3.42
N TRP A 74 -3.25 9.74 4.15
CA TRP A 74 -4.00 8.56 4.61
C TRP A 74 -4.71 7.85 3.47
N LEU A 75 -5.29 8.59 2.51
CA LEU A 75 -5.91 8.00 1.33
C LEU A 75 -4.91 7.24 0.48
N ASN A 76 -3.74 7.81 0.23
CA ASN A 76 -2.70 7.16 -0.56
C ASN A 76 -2.23 5.87 0.13
N THR A 77 -2.06 5.90 1.44
CA THR A 77 -1.65 4.73 2.22
C THR A 77 -2.70 3.63 2.18
N GLU A 78 -3.96 3.98 2.36
CA GLU A 78 -5.07 3.03 2.25
C GLU A 78 -5.08 2.38 0.86
N SER A 79 -4.93 3.18 -0.19
CA SER A 79 -4.95 2.69 -1.58
C SER A 79 -3.85 1.67 -1.83
N MET A 80 -2.66 1.89 -1.30
CA MET A 80 -1.56 0.94 -1.45
C MET A 80 -1.79 -0.36 -0.68
N ILE A 81 -2.38 -0.28 0.50
CA ILE A 81 -2.73 -1.48 1.28
C ILE A 81 -3.76 -2.31 0.54
N VAL A 82 -4.79 -1.66 -0.02
CA VAL A 82 -5.84 -2.33 -0.80
C VAL A 82 -5.25 -2.96 -2.06
N ALA A 83 -4.39 -2.24 -2.78
CA ALA A 83 -3.73 -2.76 -3.97
C ALA A 83 -2.92 -4.02 -3.65
N ASN A 84 -2.19 -4.04 -2.55
CA ASN A 84 -1.44 -5.23 -2.11
C ASN A 84 -2.34 -6.41 -1.81
N ARG A 85 -3.49 -6.19 -1.18
CA ARG A 85 -4.45 -7.26 -0.91
C ARG A 85 -4.97 -7.89 -2.20
N VAL A 86 -5.24 -7.07 -3.21
CA VAL A 86 -5.69 -7.56 -4.51
C VAL A 86 -4.60 -8.38 -5.18
N ILE A 87 -3.36 -7.91 -5.17
CA ILE A 87 -2.22 -8.63 -5.75
C ILE A 87 -1.99 -9.96 -5.02
N GLU A 88 -2.01 -9.99 -3.70
CA GLU A 88 -1.86 -11.19 -2.90
C GLU A 88 -2.96 -12.20 -3.22
N SER A 89 -4.20 -11.76 -3.30
CA SER A 89 -5.34 -12.61 -3.63
C SER A 89 -5.20 -13.22 -5.03
N ASN A 90 -4.80 -12.41 -6.02
CA ASN A 90 -4.60 -12.89 -7.38
C ASN A 90 -3.41 -13.86 -7.47
N THR A 91 -2.34 -13.61 -6.75
CA THR A 91 -1.16 -14.48 -6.72
C THR A 91 -1.50 -15.84 -6.10
N GLU A 92 -2.24 -15.87 -5.01
CA GLU A 92 -2.70 -17.10 -4.37
C GLU A 92 -3.62 -17.90 -5.30
N ARG A 93 -4.55 -17.21 -5.96
CA ARG A 93 -5.46 -17.83 -6.92
C ARG A 93 -4.69 -18.46 -8.09
N PHE A 94 -3.68 -17.77 -8.59
CA PHE A 94 -2.84 -18.26 -9.68
C PHE A 94 -2.04 -19.49 -9.26
N SER A 95 -1.52 -19.50 -8.05
CA SER A 95 -0.77 -20.65 -7.50
C SER A 95 -1.67 -21.86 -7.34
N ASP A 96 -2.89 -21.66 -6.85
CA ASP A 96 -3.86 -22.74 -6.68
C ASP A 96 -4.30 -23.33 -8.02
N GLU A 97 -4.51 -22.51 -9.03
CA GLU A 97 -4.84 -22.95 -10.38
C GLU A 97 -3.70 -23.77 -11.01
N LYS A 98 -2.45 -23.32 -10.82
CA LYS A 98 -1.28 -24.06 -11.30
C LYS A 98 -1.15 -25.42 -10.64
N ILE A 99 -1.36 -25.51 -9.34
CA ILE A 99 -1.31 -26.76 -8.58
C ILE A 99 -2.41 -27.69 -9.04
N ALA A 100 -3.62 -27.17 -9.23
CA ALA A 100 -4.76 -27.96 -9.71
C ALA A 100 -4.49 -28.54 -11.10
N ASN A 101 -3.93 -27.74 -12.01
CA ASN A 101 -3.59 -28.19 -13.37
C ASN A 101 -2.50 -29.25 -13.37
N LYS A 102 -1.50 -29.14 -12.50
CA LYS A 102 -0.46 -30.16 -12.36
C LYS A 102 -1.01 -31.48 -11.84
N ASN A 103 -1.98 -31.42 -10.96
CA ASN A 103 -2.60 -32.63 -10.40
C ASN A 103 -3.53 -33.34 -11.40
N LEU A 104 -3.98 -32.66 -12.44
CA LEU A 104 -4.82 -33.20 -13.50
C LEU A 104 -4.01 -33.88 -14.62
N GLU A 105 -2.74 -33.61 -14.69
CA GLU A 105 -1.82 -34.24 -15.64
C GLU A 105 -1.23 -35.53 -15.03
#